data_f47e8a18858e07dbc5224bf0b76f3c48
#
_entry.id   f47e8a18858e07dbc5224bf0b76f3c48
#
_cell.length_a   1.000
_cell.length_b   1.000
_cell.length_c   1.000
_cell.angle_alpha   90.00
_cell.angle_beta   90.00
_cell.angle_gamma   90.00
#
_symmetry.space_group_name_H-M   'P 1'
#
loop_
_entity.id
_entity.type
_entity.pdbx_description
1 polymer ?
#
loop_
_entity_poly.entity_id
_entity_poly.type
_entity_poly.pdbx_seq_one_letter_code
_entity_poly.pdbx_strand_id
1 'polypeptide(L)'
;MDQLLAVLRSAVEQLRWQLPEPTEAFHPAGSQHDAYVQIRGIIQTAKSELMIVDTYVDGTLWSLLSNVGQSLTIRVLTMKTTADFSLEAKHFVAQHGAQVEVRTTLDYHDRFLVVDGMTIWHLGASIKDAGKKEFAMTALESPVIRGSVLADVETTWNAASPMAI
;
A
#
# COMPACT_ATOMS: atom_id res chain seq x y z
N MET A 1 -21.90 -29.39 -26.32
CA MET A 1 -21.68 -28.97 -24.89
C MET A 1 -20.57 -27.96 -24.77
N ASP A 2 -19.48 -28.05 -25.55
CA ASP A 2 -18.32 -27.14 -25.48
C ASP A 2 -18.60 -25.69 -25.85
N GLN A 3 -19.47 -25.45 -26.85
CA GLN A 3 -19.85 -24.09 -27.26
C GLN A 3 -20.61 -23.33 -26.16
N LEU A 4 -21.48 -23.99 -25.42
CA LEU A 4 -22.24 -23.38 -24.34
C LEU A 4 -21.30 -22.98 -23.19
N LEU A 5 -20.33 -23.84 -22.86
CA LEU A 5 -19.33 -23.57 -21.85
C LEU A 5 -18.41 -22.41 -22.26
N ALA A 6 -18.06 -22.32 -23.54
CA ALA A 6 -17.25 -21.20 -24.05
C ALA A 6 -18.01 -19.86 -23.97
N VAL A 7 -19.28 -19.85 -24.31
CA VAL A 7 -20.16 -18.67 -24.21
C VAL A 7 -20.34 -18.25 -22.75
N LEU A 8 -20.55 -19.20 -21.85
CA LEU A 8 -20.69 -18.93 -20.42
C LEU A 8 -19.38 -18.38 -19.81
N ARG A 9 -18.23 -18.92 -20.19
CA ARG A 9 -16.92 -18.38 -19.75
C ARG A 9 -16.69 -16.96 -20.25
N SER A 10 -16.98 -16.70 -21.53
CA SER A 10 -16.87 -15.35 -22.10
C SER A 10 -17.82 -14.37 -21.43
N ALA A 11 -19.06 -14.77 -21.15
CA ALA A 11 -20.01 -13.93 -20.44
C ALA A 11 -19.58 -13.65 -18.99
N VAL A 12 -19.05 -14.64 -18.29
CA VAL A 12 -18.51 -14.46 -16.93
C VAL A 12 -17.31 -13.51 -16.92
N GLU A 13 -16.41 -13.63 -17.91
CA GLU A 13 -15.28 -12.70 -18.03
C GLU A 13 -15.75 -11.28 -18.35
N GLN A 14 -16.68 -11.11 -19.29
CA GLN A 14 -17.27 -9.79 -19.59
C GLN A 14 -17.97 -9.17 -18.37
N LEU A 15 -18.67 -9.97 -17.57
CA LEU A 15 -19.30 -9.51 -16.33
C LEU A 15 -18.25 -9.12 -15.26
N ARG A 16 -17.12 -9.82 -15.19
CA ARG A 16 -16.03 -9.45 -14.28
C ARG A 16 -15.49 -8.04 -14.55
N TRP A 17 -15.38 -7.61 -15.81
CA TRP A 17 -14.96 -6.27 -16.19
C TRP A 17 -15.97 -5.17 -15.85
N GLN A 18 -17.22 -5.56 -15.54
CA GLN A 18 -18.30 -4.63 -15.17
C GLN A 18 -18.52 -4.56 -13.65
N LEU A 19 -17.91 -5.47 -12.88
CA LEU A 19 -17.96 -5.39 -11.42
C LEU A 19 -17.01 -4.29 -10.94
N PRO A 20 -17.43 -3.48 -9.95
CA PRO A 20 -16.51 -2.56 -9.31
C PRO A 20 -15.33 -3.34 -8.72
N GLU A 21 -14.14 -2.73 -8.74
CA GLU A 21 -12.97 -3.32 -8.09
C GLU A 21 -13.29 -3.65 -6.63
N PRO A 22 -12.86 -4.82 -6.14
CA PRO A 22 -13.10 -5.19 -4.76
C PRO A 22 -12.53 -4.14 -3.81
N THR A 23 -13.36 -3.64 -2.91
CA THR A 23 -12.97 -2.67 -1.89
C THR A 23 -12.52 -3.33 -0.58
N GLU A 24 -12.62 -4.65 -0.53
CA GLU A 24 -12.23 -5.48 0.61
C GLU A 24 -11.48 -6.72 0.13
N ALA A 25 -10.51 -7.17 0.91
CA ALA A 25 -9.81 -8.43 0.69
C ALA A 25 -9.49 -9.10 2.01
N PHE A 26 -9.53 -10.42 2.01
CA PHE A 26 -9.08 -11.24 3.12
C PHE A 26 -7.98 -12.19 2.63
N HIS A 27 -6.88 -12.21 3.35
CA HIS A 27 -5.74 -13.06 3.09
C HIS A 27 -5.59 -14.07 4.23
N PRO A 28 -5.76 -15.38 3.97
CA PRO A 28 -5.51 -16.41 4.97
C PRO A 28 -4.00 -16.51 5.30
N ALA A 29 -3.68 -17.12 6.43
CA ALA A 29 -2.29 -17.38 6.81
C ALA A 29 -1.57 -18.18 5.73
N GLY A 30 -0.32 -17.82 5.42
CA GLY A 30 0.49 -18.48 4.39
C GLY A 30 0.27 -17.95 2.96
N SER A 31 -0.50 -16.87 2.76
CA SER A 31 -0.80 -16.28 1.47
C SER A 31 0.06 -15.03 1.16
N GLN A 32 1.34 -15.02 1.56
CA GLN A 32 2.22 -13.85 1.41
C GLN A 32 2.36 -13.38 -0.04
N HIS A 33 2.44 -14.31 -1.00
CA HIS A 33 2.56 -13.94 -2.41
C HIS A 33 1.33 -13.17 -2.89
N ASP A 34 0.14 -13.68 -2.60
CA ASP A 34 -1.13 -13.07 -3.03
C ASP A 34 -1.34 -11.71 -2.36
N ALA A 35 -1.02 -11.61 -1.07
CA ALA A 35 -1.03 -10.36 -0.32
C ALA A 35 -0.10 -9.31 -0.96
N TYR A 36 1.13 -9.69 -1.30
CA TYR A 36 2.09 -8.80 -1.95
C TYR A 36 1.67 -8.39 -3.35
N VAL A 37 1.09 -9.29 -4.14
CA VAL A 37 0.55 -8.97 -5.48
C VAL A 37 -0.55 -7.93 -5.36
N GLN A 38 -1.46 -8.08 -4.40
CA GLN A 38 -2.55 -7.12 -4.21
C GLN A 38 -2.05 -5.75 -3.71
N ILE A 39 -1.19 -5.73 -2.69
CA ILE A 39 -0.58 -4.48 -2.18
C ILE A 39 0.18 -3.77 -3.30
N ARG A 40 0.97 -4.49 -4.08
CA ARG A 40 1.68 -3.95 -5.25
C ARG A 40 0.72 -3.38 -6.28
N GLY A 41 -0.39 -4.07 -6.57
CA GLY A 41 -1.43 -3.58 -7.47
C GLY A 41 -1.99 -2.23 -7.03
N ILE A 42 -2.29 -2.07 -5.73
CA ILE A 42 -2.74 -0.79 -5.16
C ILE A 42 -1.66 0.29 -5.32
N ILE A 43 -0.43 0.00 -4.95
CA ILE A 43 0.71 0.92 -5.06
C ILE A 43 0.90 1.41 -6.50
N GLN A 44 0.76 0.52 -7.48
CA GLN A 44 0.93 0.83 -8.91
C GLN A 44 -0.17 1.74 -9.48
N THR A 45 -1.27 1.95 -8.78
CA THR A 45 -2.30 2.92 -9.18
C THR A 45 -1.90 4.38 -8.91
N ALA A 46 -0.87 4.62 -8.08
CA ALA A 46 -0.38 5.94 -7.74
C ALA A 46 0.20 6.65 -8.98
N LYS A 47 -0.18 7.92 -9.16
CA LYS A 47 0.24 8.77 -10.29
C LYS A 47 1.14 9.93 -9.85
N SER A 48 0.94 10.45 -8.67
CA SER A 48 1.66 11.61 -8.15
C SER A 48 2.27 11.38 -6.77
N GLU A 49 1.53 10.75 -5.87
CA GLU A 49 1.95 10.58 -4.50
C GLU A 49 1.50 9.23 -3.92
N LEU A 50 2.38 8.63 -3.14
CA LEU A 50 2.06 7.48 -2.31
C LEU A 50 2.49 7.78 -0.87
N MET A 51 1.55 7.72 0.07
CA MET A 51 1.87 7.77 1.49
C MET A 51 1.64 6.40 2.13
N ILE A 52 2.64 5.91 2.80
CA ILE A 52 2.64 4.63 3.50
C ILE A 52 2.70 4.93 4.99
N VAL A 53 1.67 4.53 5.71
CA VAL A 53 1.61 4.59 7.17
C VAL A 53 1.68 3.17 7.68
N ASP A 54 2.78 2.79 8.29
CA ASP A 54 2.98 1.43 8.82
C ASP A 54 3.91 1.48 10.03
N THR A 55 3.45 0.89 11.13
CA THR A 55 4.18 0.88 12.40
C THR A 55 5.57 0.27 12.29
N TYR A 56 5.75 -0.77 11.46
CA TYR A 56 7.00 -1.50 11.31
C TYR A 56 7.33 -1.78 9.85
N VAL A 57 8.33 -1.12 9.32
CA VAL A 57 8.81 -1.31 7.94
C VAL A 57 10.22 -1.90 7.90
N ASP A 58 10.50 -2.68 6.88
CA ASP A 58 11.81 -3.25 6.56
C ASP A 58 12.17 -3.03 5.09
N GLY A 59 13.32 -3.52 4.67
CA GLY A 59 13.82 -3.37 3.30
C GLY A 59 12.90 -3.94 2.22
N THR A 60 11.99 -4.86 2.56
CA THR A 60 11.05 -5.46 1.58
C THR A 60 10.07 -4.44 1.00
N LEU A 61 9.82 -3.33 1.71
CA LEU A 61 9.00 -2.24 1.20
C LEU A 61 9.51 -1.73 -0.15
N TRP A 62 10.80 -1.55 -0.29
CA TRP A 62 11.42 -1.02 -1.51
C TRP A 62 11.27 -1.95 -2.71
N SER A 63 11.25 -3.26 -2.47
CA SER A 63 10.95 -4.25 -3.51
C SER A 63 9.52 -4.15 -4.03
N LEU A 64 8.56 -3.82 -3.17
CA LEU A 64 7.17 -3.57 -3.59
C LEU A 64 7.04 -2.30 -4.42
N LEU A 65 7.89 -1.31 -4.17
CA LEU A 65 7.90 -0.02 -4.86
C LEU A 65 8.70 -0.03 -6.17
N SER A 66 9.36 -1.11 -6.53
CA SER A 66 10.31 -1.18 -7.66
C SER A 66 9.72 -0.79 -9.03
N ASN A 67 8.40 -0.88 -9.20
CA ASN A 67 7.72 -0.56 -10.46
C ASN A 67 6.89 0.74 -10.40
N VAL A 68 7.07 1.58 -9.38
CA VAL A 68 6.42 2.89 -9.33
C VAL A 68 7.14 3.92 -10.20
N GLY A 69 6.37 4.83 -10.79
CA GLY A 69 6.91 5.85 -11.71
C GLY A 69 7.97 6.74 -11.06
N GLN A 70 8.95 7.16 -11.87
CA GLN A 70 10.10 7.98 -11.42
C GLN A 70 9.71 9.37 -10.87
N SER A 71 8.52 9.86 -11.21
CA SER A 71 8.00 11.17 -10.75
C SER A 71 7.15 11.09 -9.48
N LEU A 72 7.06 9.91 -8.87
CA LEU A 72 6.23 9.70 -7.69
C LEU A 72 6.91 10.25 -6.43
N THR A 73 6.17 11.01 -5.64
CA THR A 73 6.57 11.38 -4.29
C THR A 73 6.15 10.26 -3.32
N ILE A 74 7.10 9.71 -2.59
CA ILE A 74 6.86 8.62 -1.63
C ILE A 74 7.10 9.15 -0.22
N ARG A 75 6.07 9.09 0.62
CA ARG A 75 6.14 9.44 2.03
C ARG A 75 5.93 8.18 2.89
N VAL A 76 6.81 7.94 3.85
CA VAL A 76 6.71 6.81 4.77
C VAL A 76 6.66 7.33 6.20
N LEU A 77 5.54 7.09 6.88
CA LEU A 77 5.36 7.37 8.31
C LEU A 77 5.43 6.04 9.07
N THR A 78 6.39 5.90 9.96
CA THR A 78 6.63 4.64 10.68
C THR A 78 7.03 4.88 12.13
N MET A 79 6.90 3.87 12.98
CA MET A 79 7.45 3.91 14.34
C MET A 79 8.88 3.34 14.36
N LYS A 80 9.12 2.28 13.62
CA LYS A 80 10.38 1.54 13.69
C LYS A 80 10.76 0.93 12.34
N THR A 81 12.03 1.05 12.01
CA THR A 81 12.63 0.43 10.83
C THR A 81 13.65 -0.64 11.24
N THR A 82 14.00 -1.50 10.29
CA THR A 82 15.11 -2.45 10.42
C THR A 82 16.41 -1.84 9.88
N ALA A 83 17.56 -2.46 10.17
CA ALA A 83 18.85 -1.95 9.76
C ALA A 83 19.04 -1.88 8.23
N ASP A 84 18.42 -2.78 7.47
CA ASP A 84 18.46 -2.85 6.01
C ASP A 84 17.57 -1.78 5.34
N PHE A 85 16.55 -1.26 6.05
CA PHE A 85 15.58 -0.33 5.48
C PHE A 85 16.23 0.91 4.85
N SER A 86 17.13 1.59 5.58
CA SER A 86 17.78 2.81 5.06
C SER A 86 18.77 2.52 3.94
N LEU A 87 19.44 1.36 3.97
CA LEU A 87 20.37 0.97 2.91
C LEU A 87 19.60 0.70 1.61
N GLU A 88 18.54 -0.07 1.68
CA GLU A 88 17.69 -0.37 0.53
C GLU A 88 16.98 0.90 0.01
N ALA A 89 16.58 1.83 0.90
CA ALA A 89 16.06 3.13 0.50
C ALA A 89 17.05 3.91 -0.37
N LYS A 90 18.33 3.96 0.01
CA LYS A 90 19.39 4.62 -0.78
C LYS A 90 19.55 3.99 -2.15
N HIS A 91 19.58 2.67 -2.22
CA HIS A 91 19.66 1.93 -3.49
C HIS A 91 18.45 2.23 -4.37
N PHE A 92 17.25 2.22 -3.79
CA PHE A 92 16.00 2.52 -4.49
C PHE A 92 16.00 3.94 -5.06
N VAL A 93 16.33 4.95 -4.25
CA VAL A 93 16.40 6.35 -4.70
C VAL A 93 17.45 6.55 -5.78
N ALA A 94 18.64 5.97 -5.62
CA ALA A 94 19.71 6.05 -6.61
C ALA A 94 19.34 5.41 -7.95
N GLN A 95 18.62 4.29 -7.92
CA GLN A 95 18.22 3.54 -9.13
C GLN A 95 17.03 4.18 -9.85
N HIS A 96 16.03 4.67 -9.11
CA HIS A 96 14.74 5.09 -9.67
C HIS A 96 14.57 6.62 -9.74
N GLY A 97 15.45 7.39 -9.10
CA GLY A 97 15.33 8.85 -9.04
C GLY A 97 14.07 9.34 -8.28
N ALA A 98 13.50 8.47 -7.43
CA ALA A 98 12.27 8.77 -6.70
C ALA A 98 12.51 9.82 -5.60
N GLN A 99 11.49 10.65 -5.35
CA GLN A 99 11.47 11.55 -4.20
C GLN A 99 10.91 10.78 -3.00
N VAL A 100 11.76 10.50 -2.01
CA VAL A 100 11.40 9.72 -0.83
C VAL A 100 11.64 10.53 0.43
N GLU A 101 10.64 10.62 1.29
CA GLU A 101 10.74 11.18 2.63
C GLU A 101 10.23 10.17 3.65
N VAL A 102 11.01 9.95 4.71
CA VAL A 102 10.66 9.06 5.82
C VAL A 102 10.59 9.87 7.10
N ARG A 103 9.53 9.68 7.86
CA ARG A 103 9.38 10.26 9.21
C ARG A 103 9.01 9.20 10.23
N THR A 104 9.43 9.42 11.47
CA THR A 104 9.17 8.51 12.59
C THR A 104 8.29 9.16 13.64
N THR A 105 7.34 8.39 14.17
CA THR A 105 6.45 8.78 15.27
C THR A 105 6.12 7.58 16.14
N LEU A 106 5.84 7.81 17.42
CA LEU A 106 5.33 6.80 18.34
C LEU A 106 3.81 6.85 18.49
N ASP A 107 3.16 7.86 17.91
CA ASP A 107 1.75 8.20 18.19
C ASP A 107 0.77 7.61 17.15
N TYR A 108 1.24 6.75 16.22
CA TYR A 108 0.38 6.20 15.18
C TYR A 108 0.44 4.67 15.15
N HIS A 109 -0.70 4.02 15.30
CA HIS A 109 -0.80 2.56 15.39
C HIS A 109 -1.50 1.90 14.20
N ASP A 110 -2.37 2.63 13.51
CA ASP A 110 -3.06 2.13 12.33
C ASP A 110 -2.14 2.12 11.10
N ARG A 111 -2.54 1.36 10.09
CA ARG A 111 -1.78 1.17 8.87
C ARG A 111 -2.62 1.54 7.67
N PHE A 112 -2.09 2.44 6.86
CA PHE A 112 -2.77 2.93 5.67
C PHE A 112 -1.84 3.00 4.47
N LEU A 113 -2.40 2.71 3.29
CA LEU A 113 -1.85 3.15 2.02
C LEU A 113 -2.74 4.27 1.50
N VAL A 114 -2.18 5.44 1.32
CA VAL A 114 -2.87 6.60 0.75
C VAL A 114 -2.31 6.85 -0.64
N VAL A 115 -3.16 6.75 -1.65
CA VAL A 115 -2.80 6.92 -3.05
C VAL A 115 -3.36 8.23 -3.55
N ASP A 116 -2.48 9.11 -4.02
CA ASP A 116 -2.79 10.42 -4.61
C ASP A 116 -3.67 11.31 -3.71
N GLY A 117 -3.61 11.13 -2.39
CA GLY A 117 -4.45 11.85 -1.42
C GLY A 117 -5.95 11.56 -1.54
N MET A 118 -6.36 10.54 -2.29
CA MET A 118 -7.76 10.25 -2.63
C MET A 118 -8.23 8.87 -2.20
N THR A 119 -7.46 7.85 -2.50
CA THR A 119 -7.80 6.46 -2.17
C THR A 119 -7.02 6.03 -0.94
N ILE A 120 -7.72 5.52 0.07
CA ILE A 120 -7.13 5.07 1.33
C ILE A 120 -7.49 3.62 1.55
N TRP A 121 -6.46 2.79 1.69
CA TRP A 121 -6.60 1.41 2.12
C TRP A 121 -6.14 1.25 3.56
N HIS A 122 -7.00 0.70 4.41
CA HIS A 122 -6.63 0.26 5.75
C HIS A 122 -6.06 -1.16 5.68
N LEU A 123 -4.95 -1.41 6.34
CA LEU A 123 -4.25 -2.69 6.37
C LEU A 123 -4.31 -3.29 7.78
N GLY A 124 -4.82 -4.49 7.90
CA GLY A 124 -4.91 -5.21 9.18
C GLY A 124 -3.57 -5.76 9.70
N ALA A 125 -2.51 -5.72 8.88
CA ALA A 125 -1.16 -6.13 9.26
C ALA A 125 -0.10 -5.19 8.66
N SER A 126 1.11 -5.18 9.22
CA SER A 126 2.25 -4.51 8.59
C SER A 126 2.57 -5.14 7.23
N ILE A 127 2.98 -4.31 6.27
CA ILE A 127 3.29 -4.76 4.90
C ILE A 127 4.33 -5.88 4.92
N LYS A 128 5.37 -5.77 5.75
CA LYS A 128 6.41 -6.81 5.90
C LYS A 128 5.89 -8.17 6.40
N ASP A 129 4.74 -8.19 7.05
CA ASP A 129 4.12 -9.38 7.62
C ASP A 129 2.84 -9.82 6.88
N ALA A 130 2.47 -9.09 5.82
CA ALA A 130 1.27 -9.35 5.05
C ALA A 130 1.22 -10.80 4.54
N GLY A 131 0.14 -11.51 4.86
CA GLY A 131 -0.07 -12.91 4.49
C GLY A 131 0.73 -13.94 5.27
N LYS A 132 1.62 -13.57 6.20
CA LYS A 132 2.23 -14.53 7.15
C LYS A 132 1.19 -15.09 8.11
N LYS A 133 0.33 -14.19 8.60
CA LYS A 133 -0.90 -14.52 9.32
C LYS A 133 -2.08 -13.99 8.53
N GLU A 134 -3.27 -14.44 8.90
CA GLU A 134 -4.50 -13.90 8.30
C GLU A 134 -4.63 -12.40 8.57
N PHE A 135 -5.08 -11.65 7.57
CA PHE A 135 -5.41 -10.23 7.70
C PHE A 135 -6.42 -9.79 6.64
N ALA A 136 -7.09 -8.70 6.91
CA ALA A 136 -7.99 -8.05 5.97
C ALA A 136 -7.41 -6.72 5.49
N MET A 137 -7.83 -6.31 4.31
CA MET A 137 -7.59 -4.98 3.73
C MET A 137 -8.93 -4.38 3.32
N THR A 138 -9.14 -3.10 3.58
CA THR A 138 -10.40 -2.42 3.26
C THR A 138 -10.13 -1.02 2.71
N ALA A 139 -10.70 -0.71 1.55
CA ALA A 139 -10.72 0.66 1.05
C ALA A 139 -11.75 1.48 1.83
N LEU A 140 -11.38 2.67 2.27
CA LEU A 140 -12.28 3.58 2.96
C LEU A 140 -13.16 4.29 1.94
N GLU A 141 -14.43 3.91 1.84
CA GLU A 141 -15.36 4.45 0.85
C GLU A 141 -16.00 5.78 1.29
N SER A 142 -16.26 5.94 2.60
CA SER A 142 -16.90 7.15 3.13
C SER A 142 -16.01 8.40 2.97
N PRO A 143 -16.45 9.45 2.25
CA PRO A 143 -15.69 10.69 2.12
C PRO A 143 -15.39 11.36 3.46
N VAL A 144 -16.31 11.25 4.42
CA VAL A 144 -16.15 11.82 5.77
C VAL A 144 -15.02 11.10 6.52
N ILE A 145 -15.00 9.75 6.47
CA ILE A 145 -13.96 8.96 7.13
C ILE A 145 -12.62 9.20 6.46
N ARG A 146 -12.55 9.21 5.12
CA ARG A 146 -11.32 9.53 4.39
C ARG A 146 -10.77 10.90 4.77
N GLY A 147 -11.63 11.92 4.80
CA GLY A 147 -11.23 13.27 5.21
C GLY A 147 -10.66 13.31 6.62
N SER A 148 -11.26 12.60 7.57
CA SER A 148 -10.76 12.50 8.94
C SER A 148 -9.42 11.81 9.02
N VAL A 149 -9.24 10.67 8.33
CA VAL A 149 -7.96 9.94 8.30
C VAL A 149 -6.86 10.79 7.66
N LEU A 150 -7.14 11.45 6.53
CA LEU A 150 -6.16 12.32 5.87
C LEU A 150 -5.71 13.47 6.77
N ALA A 151 -6.65 14.14 7.43
CA ALA A 151 -6.34 15.24 8.34
C ALA A 151 -5.48 14.78 9.52
N ASP A 152 -5.77 13.62 10.10
CA ASP A 152 -5.04 13.05 11.21
C ASP A 152 -3.64 12.60 10.80
N VAL A 153 -3.51 11.88 9.69
CA VAL A 153 -2.24 11.45 9.13
C VAL A 153 -1.34 12.64 8.79
N GLU A 154 -1.88 13.70 8.16
CA GLU A 154 -1.10 14.91 7.84
C GLU A 154 -0.68 15.67 9.11
N THR A 155 -1.53 15.74 10.11
CA THR A 155 -1.18 16.34 11.41
C THR A 155 -0.02 15.58 12.05
N THR A 156 -0.11 14.26 12.08
CA THR A 156 0.95 13.39 12.63
C THR A 156 2.22 13.48 11.79
N TRP A 157 2.12 13.49 10.47
CA TRP A 157 3.25 13.66 9.56
C TRP A 157 4.03 14.95 9.86
N ASN A 158 3.32 16.07 10.02
CA ASN A 158 3.94 17.36 10.29
C ASN A 158 4.63 17.43 11.66
N ALA A 159 4.14 16.68 12.64
CA ALA A 159 4.73 16.57 13.97
C ALA A 159 5.85 15.53 14.06
N ALA A 160 5.91 14.57 13.13
CA ALA A 160 6.86 13.47 13.15
C ALA A 160 8.28 13.90 12.84
N SER A 161 9.27 13.17 13.37
CA SER A 161 10.69 13.45 13.19
C SER A 161 11.20 12.95 11.85
N PRO A 162 11.88 13.80 11.03
CA PRO A 162 12.51 13.34 9.79
C PRO A 162 13.57 12.26 10.08
N MET A 163 13.61 11.25 9.23
CA MET A 163 14.61 10.18 9.26
C MET A 163 15.49 10.28 8.02
N ALA A 164 16.80 10.29 8.22
CA ALA A 164 17.77 10.23 7.11
C ALA A 164 17.76 8.85 6.45
N ILE A 165 17.69 8.82 5.11
CA ILE A 165 17.78 7.63 4.27
C ILE A 165 18.97 7.75 3.33
#